data_7dacc5e26b333d5a77736ee9ac870c93
#
_entry.id   7dacc5e26b333d5a77736ee9ac870c93
#
_cell.length_a   1.000
_cell.length_b   1.000
_cell.length_c   1.000
_cell.angle_alpha   90.00
_cell.angle_beta   90.00
_cell.angle_gamma   90.00
#
_symmetry.space_group_name_H-M   'P 1'
#
loop_
_entity.id
_entity.type
_entity.pdbx_description
1 polymer ?
#
loop_
_entity_poly.entity_id
_entity_poly.type
_entity_poly.pdbx_seq_one_letter_code
_entity_poly.pdbx_strand_id
1 'polypeptide(L)'
;MKRHYIIATLLLLSSFAVFLSCGSDDSKEYKEVSPVVVDLSTVPYPKLSEYKFFVGEMKNLEPALKVLPYDLNSSLFTDYALKKRFVWMPQGSQATYTTDGEILNFPNGAVLIKNFYYENVSPNNTTRIIETRLMIKRADGWIFATYVWNDDQTEAFLAMNGSTTTVTWIQDGREKSLNYIIPTSTDCAKCHYNNNKNIPIGPKPQNLFKNFSYVTGIQNQLEKWKAEGYLYSYPQNTVATVNWENESQSLDLRARSYLDINCAHCHTPGGSCDNMPLNLAFIATTNPVNLGVCVEPHDFVSGNQTYIIAAQDSWMSLMPFKMQSTQRSEMMPPIGRATAHLEGVALIKTWIDAMENPCP
;
A
#
# COMPACT_ATOMS: atom_id res chain seq x y z
N MET A 1 82.72 22.69 -5.43
CA MET A 1 81.84 21.57 -5.87
C MET A 1 81.11 20.89 -4.74
N LYS A 2 81.71 20.46 -3.65
CA LYS A 2 81.02 19.73 -2.54
C LYS A 2 79.80 20.47 -1.90
N ARG A 3 79.89 21.82 -1.84
CA ARG A 3 78.84 22.67 -1.21
C ARG A 3 77.55 22.77 -2.05
N HIS A 4 77.63 22.63 -3.36
CA HIS A 4 76.46 22.68 -4.24
C HIS A 4 75.68 21.33 -4.24
N TYR A 5 76.36 20.21 -4.09
CA TYR A 5 75.74 18.92 -3.97
C TYR A 5 74.95 18.77 -2.66
N ILE A 6 75.45 19.34 -1.54
CA ILE A 6 74.77 19.32 -0.25
C ILE A 6 73.47 20.14 -0.32
N ILE A 7 73.47 21.28 -0.97
CA ILE A 7 72.26 22.11 -1.14
C ILE A 7 71.25 21.44 -2.09
N ALA A 8 71.71 20.80 -3.17
CA ALA A 8 70.85 20.05 -4.08
C ALA A 8 70.20 18.82 -3.41
N THR A 9 70.98 18.12 -2.54
CA THR A 9 70.45 16.97 -1.80
C THR A 9 69.45 17.38 -0.70
N LEU A 10 69.68 18.51 -0.04
CA LEU A 10 68.72 19.05 0.94
C LEU A 10 67.41 19.55 0.26
N LEU A 11 67.48 20.14 -0.95
CA LEU A 11 66.30 20.54 -1.72
C LEU A 11 65.50 19.32 -2.24
N LEU A 12 66.21 18.25 -2.65
CA LEU A 12 65.57 16.98 -3.06
C LEU A 12 64.87 16.26 -1.88
N LEU A 13 65.47 16.25 -0.72
CA LEU A 13 64.89 15.69 0.50
C LEU A 13 63.70 16.50 1.03
N SER A 14 63.71 17.85 0.85
CA SER A 14 62.57 18.69 1.23
C SER A 14 61.39 18.52 0.27
N SER A 15 61.64 18.31 -1.02
CA SER A 15 60.56 18.04 -1.99
C SER A 15 59.94 16.66 -1.77
N PHE A 16 60.69 15.65 -1.33
CA PHE A 16 60.17 14.33 -1.01
C PHE A 16 59.32 14.31 0.29
N ALA A 17 59.64 15.15 1.26
CA ALA A 17 58.88 15.30 2.49
C ALA A 17 57.51 15.97 2.26
N VAL A 18 57.35 16.80 1.23
CA VAL A 18 56.07 17.43 0.87
C VAL A 18 55.11 16.42 0.22
N PHE A 19 55.62 15.39 -0.47
CA PHE A 19 54.76 14.32 -1.04
C PHE A 19 54.31 13.27 -0.02
N LEU A 20 54.92 13.17 1.15
CA LEU A 20 54.52 12.27 2.24
C LEU A 20 53.54 12.92 3.21
N SER A 21 53.22 14.20 3.04
CA SER A 21 52.25 14.95 3.86
C SER A 21 50.83 14.98 3.28
N CYS A 22 50.54 14.27 2.17
CA CYS A 22 49.17 13.90 1.85
C CYS A 22 48.78 12.79 2.82
N GLY A 23 48.37 13.23 4.01
CA GLY A 23 47.87 12.41 5.06
C GLY A 23 46.73 11.53 4.56
N SER A 24 46.65 10.38 5.12
CA SER A 24 45.44 9.54 5.12
C SER A 24 44.21 10.45 5.28
N ASP A 25 43.60 10.85 4.17
CA ASP A 25 42.18 11.16 4.19
C ASP A 25 41.54 9.87 4.69
N ASP A 26 41.14 9.88 5.94
CA ASP A 26 40.01 9.05 6.36
C ASP A 26 38.87 9.48 5.44
N SER A 27 38.81 8.90 4.25
CA SER A 27 37.67 8.99 3.37
C SER A 27 36.55 8.27 4.10
N LYS A 28 35.96 8.97 5.08
CA LYS A 28 34.65 8.59 5.59
C LYS A 28 33.77 8.58 4.35
N GLU A 29 33.53 7.37 3.85
CA GLU A 29 32.63 7.16 2.73
C GLU A 29 31.38 8.00 2.98
N TYR A 30 31.17 9.02 2.12
CA TYR A 30 30.01 9.89 2.24
C TYR A 30 28.75 9.04 2.10
N LYS A 31 28.09 8.73 3.22
CA LYS A 31 26.80 8.05 3.21
C LYS A 31 25.72 9.08 3.03
N GLU A 32 25.08 9.02 1.89
CA GLU A 32 23.88 9.82 1.64
C GLU A 32 22.84 9.54 2.72
N VAL A 33 22.37 10.61 3.38
CA VAL A 33 21.38 10.54 4.45
C VAL A 33 20.04 11.00 3.90
N SER A 34 18.98 10.20 4.14
CA SER A 34 17.62 10.58 3.80
C SER A 34 17.25 11.93 4.45
N PRO A 35 16.65 12.87 3.72
CA PRO A 35 16.17 14.13 4.29
C PRO A 35 14.91 13.98 5.12
N VAL A 36 14.30 12.80 5.15
CA VAL A 36 13.03 12.52 5.82
C VAL A 36 13.13 12.77 7.32
N VAL A 37 12.12 13.44 7.86
CA VAL A 37 12.00 13.77 9.29
C VAL A 37 10.81 13.03 9.87
N VAL A 38 11.05 12.14 10.85
CA VAL A 38 10.02 11.44 11.60
C VAL A 38 10.44 11.39 13.06
N ASP A 39 9.91 12.30 13.87
CA ASP A 39 10.09 12.27 15.32
C ASP A 39 8.86 11.63 15.97
N LEU A 40 9.02 10.44 16.51
CA LEU A 40 7.94 9.65 17.09
C LEU A 40 7.29 10.31 18.34
N SER A 41 7.93 11.33 18.91
CA SER A 41 7.38 12.07 20.05
C SER A 41 6.39 13.16 19.62
N THR A 42 6.46 13.62 18.35
CA THR A 42 5.70 14.78 17.85
C THR A 42 4.75 14.45 16.69
N VAL A 43 4.93 13.27 16.02
CA VAL A 43 4.01 12.86 14.95
C VAL A 43 2.59 12.56 15.48
N PRO A 44 1.54 12.83 14.69
CA PRO A 44 1.56 13.33 13.30
C PRO A 44 1.78 14.85 13.22
N TYR A 45 2.56 15.31 12.24
CA TYR A 45 2.79 16.73 12.00
C TYR A 45 1.57 17.41 11.40
N PRO A 46 1.39 18.74 11.56
CA PRO A 46 0.28 19.51 10.98
C PRO A 46 0.26 19.49 9.45
N LYS A 47 1.43 19.43 8.79
CA LYS A 47 1.56 19.49 7.33
C LYS A 47 2.35 18.28 6.81
N LEU A 48 1.97 17.81 5.62
CA LEU A 48 2.66 16.69 4.95
C LEU A 48 4.10 17.05 4.56
N SER A 49 4.34 18.30 4.16
CA SER A 49 5.69 18.79 3.78
C SER A 49 6.73 18.68 4.90
N GLU A 50 6.32 18.71 6.16
CA GLU A 50 7.21 18.64 7.32
C GLU A 50 7.95 17.29 7.41
N TYR A 51 7.39 16.22 6.85
CA TYR A 51 8.07 14.92 6.77
C TYR A 51 9.17 14.85 5.71
N LYS A 52 9.16 15.73 4.71
CA LYS A 52 10.11 15.75 3.60
C LYS A 52 10.17 14.43 2.81
N PHE A 53 9.02 13.77 2.63
CA PHE A 53 8.95 12.53 1.84
C PHE A 53 9.15 12.75 0.36
N PHE A 54 8.87 13.96 -0.15
CA PHE A 54 8.93 14.27 -1.56
C PHE A 54 9.87 15.44 -1.82
N VAL A 55 10.49 15.47 -3.01
CA VAL A 55 11.37 16.54 -3.48
C VAL A 55 10.71 17.32 -4.62
N GLY A 56 11.14 18.56 -4.83
CA GLY A 56 10.56 19.44 -5.84
C GLY A 56 9.12 19.87 -5.50
N GLU A 57 8.29 20.02 -6.51
CA GLU A 57 6.86 20.30 -6.30
C GLU A 57 6.17 19.07 -5.73
N MET A 58 5.62 19.18 -4.53
CA MET A 58 5.09 18.05 -3.76
C MET A 58 3.98 17.27 -4.52
N LYS A 59 3.18 17.96 -5.36
CA LYS A 59 2.14 17.34 -6.21
C LYS A 59 2.67 16.29 -7.20
N ASN A 60 3.96 16.36 -7.57
CA ASN A 60 4.57 15.39 -8.46
C ASN A 60 4.87 14.07 -7.75
N LEU A 61 4.84 14.05 -6.41
CA LEU A 61 5.13 12.89 -5.57
C LEU A 61 6.48 12.24 -5.92
N GLU A 62 7.49 13.07 -6.29
CA GLU A 62 8.85 12.59 -6.55
C GLU A 62 9.48 12.19 -5.21
N PRO A 63 9.85 10.91 -5.01
CA PRO A 63 10.29 10.45 -3.71
C PRO A 63 11.67 11.00 -3.33
N ALA A 64 11.80 11.43 -2.08
CA ALA A 64 13.08 11.77 -1.50
C ALA A 64 13.98 10.52 -1.36
N LEU A 65 15.28 10.74 -1.16
CA LEU A 65 16.25 9.66 -0.95
C LEU A 65 15.77 8.68 0.15
N LYS A 66 15.80 7.39 -0.15
CA LYS A 66 15.30 6.29 0.71
C LYS A 66 13.77 6.27 0.92
N VAL A 67 13.00 7.06 0.21
CA VAL A 67 11.54 6.85 0.11
C VAL A 67 11.29 5.95 -1.10
N LEU A 68 10.96 4.68 -0.89
CA LEU A 68 10.83 3.71 -1.97
C LEU A 68 9.38 3.61 -2.45
N PRO A 69 9.13 3.81 -3.74
CA PRO A 69 7.82 3.51 -4.32
C PRO A 69 7.58 2.00 -4.35
N TYR A 70 6.32 1.60 -4.15
CA TYR A 70 5.88 0.22 -4.30
C TYR A 70 4.42 0.14 -4.75
N ASP A 71 4.02 -1.03 -5.22
CA ASP A 71 2.65 -1.31 -5.55
C ASP A 71 2.29 -2.74 -5.14
N LEU A 72 1.00 -3.08 -5.20
CA LEU A 72 0.47 -4.38 -4.86
C LEU A 72 0.09 -5.14 -6.14
N ASN A 73 0.11 -6.48 -6.09
CA ASN A 73 -0.35 -7.31 -7.20
C ASN A 73 -1.79 -7.00 -7.60
N SER A 74 -2.68 -6.93 -6.62
CA SER A 74 -4.06 -6.47 -6.78
C SER A 74 -4.29 -5.20 -5.97
N SER A 75 -4.97 -4.21 -6.54
CA SER A 75 -5.26 -2.95 -5.87
C SER A 75 -6.55 -3.02 -5.06
N LEU A 76 -6.53 -2.46 -3.85
CA LEU A 76 -7.74 -2.25 -3.03
C LEU A 76 -8.60 -1.17 -3.70
N PHE A 77 -9.88 -1.45 -3.90
CA PHE A 77 -10.83 -0.49 -4.45
C PHE A 77 -11.14 0.64 -3.46
N THR A 78 -11.21 1.85 -3.97
CA THR A 78 -11.64 3.06 -3.24
C THR A 78 -12.18 4.05 -4.26
N ASP A 79 -13.46 3.93 -4.60
CA ASP A 79 -14.18 4.88 -5.46
C ASP A 79 -13.44 5.28 -6.75
N TYR A 80 -12.76 4.33 -7.40
CA TYR A 80 -11.92 4.53 -8.60
C TYR A 80 -10.71 5.47 -8.42
N ALA A 81 -10.44 5.97 -7.21
CA ALA A 81 -9.21 6.72 -6.97
C ALA A 81 -7.99 5.85 -7.26
N LEU A 82 -7.04 6.38 -8.02
CA LEU A 82 -5.72 5.79 -8.25
C LEU A 82 -4.86 5.91 -7.00
N LYS A 83 -3.82 5.11 -6.89
CA LYS A 83 -2.95 5.09 -5.70
C LYS A 83 -1.48 5.10 -6.09
N LYS A 84 -0.70 6.00 -5.45
CA LYS A 84 0.76 5.90 -5.38
C LYS A 84 1.15 5.58 -3.95
N ARG A 85 2.01 4.57 -3.77
CA ARG A 85 2.43 4.07 -2.45
C ARG A 85 3.93 4.18 -2.30
N PHE A 86 4.35 4.54 -1.09
CA PHE A 86 5.77 4.60 -0.74
C PHE A 86 5.99 4.03 0.65
N VAL A 87 7.20 3.57 0.89
CA VAL A 87 7.68 3.15 2.22
C VAL A 87 8.95 3.89 2.55
N TRP A 88 9.07 4.27 3.81
CA TRP A 88 10.31 4.78 4.38
C TRP A 88 10.56 4.12 5.73
N MET A 89 11.82 3.84 6.02
CA MET A 89 12.26 3.31 7.32
C MET A 89 13.49 4.07 7.80
N PRO A 90 13.66 4.21 9.12
CA PRO A 90 14.87 4.80 9.70
C PRO A 90 16.13 4.08 9.23
N GLN A 91 17.21 4.84 9.09
CA GLN A 91 18.49 4.30 8.65
C GLN A 91 18.95 3.15 9.58
N GLY A 92 19.39 2.06 8.97
CA GLY A 92 19.87 0.87 9.68
C GLY A 92 18.75 -0.03 10.25
N SER A 93 17.48 0.31 10.03
CA SER A 93 16.36 -0.54 10.40
C SER A 93 15.80 -1.31 9.20
N GLN A 94 15.26 -2.51 9.45
CA GLN A 94 14.77 -3.41 8.42
C GLN A 94 13.45 -4.04 8.86
N ALA A 95 12.56 -4.29 7.91
CA ALA A 95 11.43 -5.18 8.11
C ALA A 95 11.88 -6.64 8.06
N THR A 96 11.14 -7.51 8.72
CA THR A 96 11.37 -8.95 8.69
C THR A 96 10.15 -9.68 8.13
N TYR A 97 10.43 -10.78 7.44
CA TYR A 97 9.44 -11.70 6.91
C TYR A 97 8.92 -12.61 8.04
N THR A 98 7.62 -12.93 8.01
CA THR A 98 7.00 -13.92 8.89
C THR A 98 6.43 -15.07 8.04
N THR A 99 5.44 -14.77 7.21
CA THR A 99 4.86 -15.69 6.22
C THR A 99 4.47 -14.92 4.95
N ASP A 100 4.15 -15.61 3.87
CA ASP A 100 3.72 -14.96 2.63
C ASP A 100 2.43 -14.15 2.79
N GLY A 101 1.50 -14.63 3.62
CA GLY A 101 0.18 -14.05 3.82
C GLY A 101 0.07 -13.04 4.96
N GLU A 102 1.13 -12.84 5.75
CA GLU A 102 1.15 -11.88 6.85
C GLU A 102 1.84 -10.57 6.46
N ILE A 103 1.46 -9.49 7.14
CA ILE A 103 2.14 -8.20 6.99
C ILE A 103 3.59 -8.34 7.43
N LEU A 104 4.53 -7.78 6.66
CA LEU A 104 5.92 -7.67 7.07
C LEU A 104 6.02 -7.03 8.46
N ASN A 105 6.89 -7.56 9.32
CA ASN A 105 7.12 -6.97 10.63
C ASN A 105 8.03 -5.74 10.51
N PHE A 106 7.41 -4.56 10.51
CA PHE A 106 8.08 -3.28 10.33
C PHE A 106 8.72 -2.79 11.63
N PRO A 107 9.90 -2.15 11.56
CA PRO A 107 10.55 -1.52 12.71
C PRO A 107 9.82 -0.26 13.17
N ASN A 108 10.04 0.15 14.41
CA ASN A 108 9.57 1.44 14.90
C ASN A 108 10.14 2.58 14.05
N GLY A 109 9.31 3.58 13.76
CA GLY A 109 9.63 4.70 12.88
C GLY A 109 9.36 4.41 11.39
N ALA A 110 9.04 3.19 11.00
CA ALA A 110 8.63 2.91 9.63
C ALA A 110 7.35 3.67 9.26
N VAL A 111 7.31 4.20 8.05
CA VAL A 111 6.16 4.94 7.52
C VAL A 111 5.71 4.33 6.20
N LEU A 112 4.43 3.99 6.12
CA LEU A 112 3.75 3.63 4.89
C LEU A 112 2.94 4.83 4.42
N ILE A 113 3.16 5.25 3.18
CA ILE A 113 2.59 6.46 2.57
C ILE A 113 1.68 6.01 1.43
N LYS A 114 0.43 6.47 1.41
CA LYS A 114 -0.54 6.12 0.38
C LYS A 114 -1.26 7.38 -0.08
N ASN A 115 -1.01 7.76 -1.34
CA ASN A 115 -1.67 8.89 -1.98
C ASN A 115 -2.86 8.41 -2.80
N PHE A 116 -3.98 9.13 -2.71
CA PHE A 116 -5.20 8.88 -3.48
C PHE A 116 -5.43 10.04 -4.43
N TYR A 117 -5.55 9.75 -5.71
CA TYR A 117 -5.66 10.77 -6.74
C TYR A 117 -6.56 10.32 -7.90
N TYR A 118 -7.01 11.28 -8.67
CA TYR A 118 -7.70 11.06 -9.95
C TYR A 118 -6.92 11.75 -11.05
N GLU A 119 -6.98 11.17 -12.24
CA GLU A 119 -6.50 11.77 -13.48
C GLU A 119 -7.67 12.31 -14.28
N ASN A 120 -7.40 13.17 -15.26
CA ASN A 120 -8.41 13.77 -16.13
C ASN A 120 -9.56 14.44 -15.36
N VAL A 121 -9.24 15.14 -14.28
CA VAL A 121 -10.21 15.83 -13.43
C VAL A 121 -10.67 17.13 -14.10
N SER A 122 -12.00 17.29 -14.18
CA SER A 122 -12.65 18.49 -14.74
C SER A 122 -12.42 19.71 -13.83
N PRO A 123 -12.37 20.97 -14.41
CA PRO A 123 -12.54 21.29 -15.83
C PRO A 123 -11.26 21.22 -16.67
N ASN A 124 -10.07 21.13 -16.04
CA ASN A 124 -8.78 21.35 -16.69
C ASN A 124 -8.11 20.06 -17.18
N ASN A 125 -8.76 18.92 -17.01
CA ASN A 125 -8.20 17.60 -17.39
C ASN A 125 -6.85 17.31 -16.72
N THR A 126 -6.72 17.66 -15.43
CA THR A 126 -5.48 17.55 -14.66
C THR A 126 -5.51 16.38 -13.68
N THR A 127 -4.36 16.02 -13.14
CA THR A 127 -4.27 15.13 -11.98
C THR A 127 -4.59 15.91 -10.71
N ARG A 128 -5.49 15.39 -9.86
CA ARG A 128 -5.80 15.95 -8.55
C ARG A 128 -5.59 14.91 -7.46
N ILE A 129 -4.67 15.18 -6.55
CA ILE A 129 -4.48 14.39 -5.33
C ILE A 129 -5.54 14.83 -4.32
N ILE A 130 -6.27 13.89 -3.77
CA ILE A 130 -7.33 14.16 -2.80
C ILE A 130 -6.77 14.12 -1.39
N GLU A 131 -6.09 13.02 -1.06
CA GLU A 131 -5.55 12.81 0.27
C GLU A 131 -4.27 11.97 0.23
N THR A 132 -3.45 12.13 1.26
CA THR A 132 -2.33 11.24 1.57
C THR A 132 -2.55 10.66 2.95
N ARG A 133 -2.57 9.34 3.06
CA ARG A 133 -2.66 8.62 4.35
C ARG A 133 -1.30 8.07 4.72
N LEU A 134 -0.91 8.34 5.95
CA LEU A 134 0.26 7.76 6.57
C LEU A 134 -0.14 6.72 7.60
N MET A 135 0.60 5.64 7.63
CA MET A 135 0.67 4.76 8.79
C MET A 135 2.09 4.81 9.35
N ILE A 136 2.23 5.22 10.60
CA ILE A 136 3.53 5.40 11.26
C ILE A 136 3.65 4.36 12.37
N LYS A 137 4.69 3.54 12.32
CA LYS A 137 4.93 2.47 13.29
C LYS A 137 5.55 3.04 14.56
N ARG A 138 4.88 2.79 15.69
CA ARG A 138 5.37 3.10 17.03
C ARG A 138 5.55 1.82 17.83
N ALA A 139 6.15 1.90 19.01
CA ALA A 139 6.34 0.75 19.89
C ALA A 139 5.01 0.12 20.35
N ASP A 140 3.97 0.93 20.52
CA ASP A 140 2.62 0.56 20.92
C ASP A 140 1.68 0.17 19.76
N GLY A 141 2.15 0.24 18.51
CA GLY A 141 1.35 -0.12 17.33
C GLY A 141 1.51 0.87 16.17
N TRP A 142 0.54 0.88 15.28
CA TRP A 142 0.47 1.81 14.16
C TRP A 142 -0.49 2.95 14.46
N ILE A 143 -0.09 4.17 14.13
CA ILE A 143 -0.97 5.34 14.16
C ILE A 143 -1.33 5.74 12.73
N PHE A 144 -2.52 6.34 12.58
CA PHE A 144 -3.02 6.86 11.31
C PHE A 144 -2.87 8.37 11.27
N ALA A 145 -2.54 8.91 10.12
CA ALA A 145 -2.58 10.34 9.86
C ALA A 145 -3.07 10.57 8.42
N THR A 146 -4.20 11.25 8.29
CA THR A 146 -4.79 11.61 7.00
C THR A 146 -4.51 13.08 6.72
N TYR A 147 -3.96 13.36 5.53
CA TYR A 147 -3.65 14.70 5.04
C TYR A 147 -4.51 15.00 3.83
N VAL A 148 -5.30 16.06 3.90
CA VAL A 148 -6.14 16.54 2.79
C VAL A 148 -5.38 17.61 2.01
N TRP A 149 -5.30 17.44 0.69
CA TRP A 149 -4.62 18.37 -0.18
C TRP A 149 -5.46 19.64 -0.43
N ASN A 150 -4.78 20.78 -0.44
CA ASN A 150 -5.40 22.04 -0.86
C ASN A 150 -5.69 22.04 -2.37
N ASP A 151 -6.54 22.95 -2.82
CA ASP A 151 -6.95 23.03 -4.22
C ASP A 151 -5.78 23.40 -5.15
N ASP A 152 -4.82 24.16 -4.67
CA ASP A 152 -3.61 24.55 -5.43
C ASP A 152 -2.60 23.39 -5.57
N GLN A 153 -2.84 22.24 -4.90
CA GLN A 153 -1.98 21.06 -4.90
C GLN A 153 -0.53 21.36 -4.45
N THR A 154 -0.37 22.31 -3.54
CA THR A 154 0.93 22.75 -3.01
C THR A 154 1.25 22.21 -1.63
N GLU A 155 0.20 21.87 -0.84
CA GLU A 155 0.32 21.37 0.54
C GLU A 155 -0.84 20.45 0.89
N ALA A 156 -0.60 19.57 1.86
CA ALA A 156 -1.64 18.76 2.47
C ALA A 156 -1.63 18.91 4.00
N PHE A 157 -2.81 19.07 4.57
CA PHE A 157 -3.01 19.40 5.99
C PHE A 157 -3.61 18.22 6.74
N LEU A 158 -3.16 18.01 7.97
CA LEU A 158 -3.68 16.97 8.84
C LEU A 158 -5.19 17.15 9.09
N ALA A 159 -5.97 16.13 8.78
CA ALA A 159 -7.43 16.11 8.89
C ALA A 159 -7.90 14.76 9.45
N MET A 160 -8.06 14.70 10.78
CA MET A 160 -8.42 13.45 11.48
C MET A 160 -9.93 13.22 11.61
N ASN A 161 -10.74 14.26 11.37
CA ASN A 161 -12.20 14.24 11.58
C ASN A 161 -13.00 13.79 10.36
N GLY A 162 -12.28 13.44 9.26
CA GLY A 162 -12.92 13.12 8.00
C GLY A 162 -13.54 14.34 7.30
N SER A 163 -13.83 14.16 6.02
CA SER A 163 -14.51 15.17 5.20
C SER A 163 -15.04 14.53 3.91
N THR A 164 -15.65 15.33 3.06
CA THR A 164 -16.07 14.91 1.73
C THR A 164 -15.63 15.95 0.69
N THR A 165 -15.34 15.49 -0.53
CA THR A 165 -15.05 16.38 -1.65
C THR A 165 -15.64 15.81 -2.93
N THR A 166 -16.27 16.65 -3.73
CA THR A 166 -16.76 16.22 -5.06
C THR A 166 -15.59 16.14 -6.01
N VAL A 167 -15.53 15.02 -6.74
CA VAL A 167 -14.57 14.81 -7.81
C VAL A 167 -15.32 14.45 -9.08
N THR A 168 -15.02 15.18 -10.16
CA THR A 168 -15.56 14.92 -11.51
C THR A 168 -14.37 14.67 -12.44
N TRP A 169 -14.35 13.52 -13.11
CA TRP A 169 -13.24 13.11 -13.98
C TRP A 169 -13.74 12.39 -15.23
N ILE A 170 -12.87 12.27 -16.22
CA ILE A 170 -13.14 11.49 -17.42
C ILE A 170 -12.49 10.11 -17.29
N GLN A 171 -13.29 9.07 -17.41
CA GLN A 171 -12.85 7.68 -17.45
C GLN A 171 -13.51 6.97 -18.63
N ASP A 172 -12.71 6.31 -19.47
CA ASP A 172 -13.16 5.61 -20.68
C ASP A 172 -14.04 6.50 -21.60
N GLY A 173 -13.63 7.77 -21.73
CA GLY A 173 -14.33 8.77 -22.54
C GLY A 173 -15.67 9.24 -21.97
N ARG A 174 -16.00 8.90 -20.73
CA ARG A 174 -17.23 9.29 -20.05
C ARG A 174 -16.94 10.11 -18.82
N GLU A 175 -17.73 11.16 -18.61
CA GLU A 175 -17.68 11.92 -17.37
C GLU A 175 -18.26 11.10 -16.21
N LYS A 176 -17.50 11.01 -15.14
CA LYS A 176 -17.87 10.40 -13.86
C LYS A 176 -17.83 11.47 -12.79
N SER A 177 -18.73 11.39 -11.83
CA SER A 177 -18.73 12.29 -10.67
C SER A 177 -19.19 11.54 -9.44
N LEU A 178 -18.53 11.80 -8.31
CA LEU A 178 -18.93 11.28 -7.02
C LEU A 178 -18.52 12.23 -5.89
N ASN A 179 -19.14 12.04 -4.74
CA ASN A 179 -18.76 12.70 -3.51
C ASN A 179 -17.80 11.77 -2.75
N TYR A 180 -16.49 11.99 -2.92
CA TYR A 180 -15.44 11.19 -2.30
C TYR A 180 -15.44 11.38 -0.80
N ILE A 181 -15.42 10.29 -0.03
CA ILE A 181 -15.44 10.29 1.42
C ILE A 181 -14.03 10.10 1.97
N ILE A 182 -13.50 11.12 2.61
CA ILE A 182 -12.26 11.04 3.38
C ILE A 182 -12.63 10.55 4.78
N PRO A 183 -12.13 9.36 5.21
CA PRO A 183 -12.56 8.75 6.46
C PRO A 183 -11.99 9.48 7.69
N THR A 184 -12.69 9.33 8.82
CA THR A 184 -12.15 9.69 10.13
C THR A 184 -11.06 8.70 10.57
N SER A 185 -10.25 9.07 11.57
CA SER A 185 -9.29 8.14 12.19
C SER A 185 -9.96 6.90 12.79
N THR A 186 -11.17 7.03 13.31
CA THR A 186 -11.99 5.92 13.83
C THR A 186 -12.44 4.97 12.71
N ASP A 187 -12.76 5.51 11.54
CA ASP A 187 -13.12 4.70 10.37
C ASP A 187 -11.91 3.92 9.83
N CYS A 188 -10.72 4.51 9.87
CA CYS A 188 -9.49 3.79 9.52
C CYS A 188 -9.30 2.55 10.40
N ALA A 189 -9.51 2.70 11.72
CA ALA A 189 -9.36 1.60 12.66
C ALA A 189 -10.32 0.43 12.41
N LYS A 190 -11.52 0.65 11.83
CA LYS A 190 -12.47 -0.43 11.52
C LYS A 190 -11.92 -1.46 10.52
N CYS A 191 -11.12 -1.01 9.55
CA CYS A 191 -10.51 -1.87 8.53
C CYS A 191 -9.07 -2.28 8.90
N HIS A 192 -8.34 -1.38 9.52
CA HIS A 192 -6.94 -1.56 9.91
C HIS A 192 -6.79 -2.16 11.32
N TYR A 193 -7.57 -3.20 11.62
CA TYR A 193 -7.64 -3.81 12.94
C TYR A 193 -7.47 -5.32 12.87
N ASN A 194 -6.61 -5.86 13.69
CA ASN A 194 -6.50 -7.30 13.89
C ASN A 194 -5.92 -7.58 15.29
N ASN A 195 -6.53 -8.51 16.04
CA ASN A 195 -6.10 -8.91 17.37
C ASN A 195 -5.84 -7.71 18.32
N ASN A 196 -6.79 -6.78 18.40
CA ASN A 196 -6.71 -5.56 19.23
C ASN A 196 -5.58 -4.59 18.86
N LYS A 197 -5.06 -4.65 17.62
CA LYS A 197 -3.99 -3.77 17.14
C LYS A 197 -4.33 -3.18 15.78
N ASN A 198 -3.90 -1.94 15.57
CA ASN A 198 -3.90 -1.36 14.24
C ASN A 198 -2.82 -2.02 13.39
N ILE A 199 -3.16 -2.43 12.16
CA ILE A 199 -2.25 -3.08 11.22
C ILE A 199 -2.37 -2.46 9.80
N PRO A 200 -1.33 -2.46 8.98
CA PRO A 200 -1.43 -2.09 7.58
C PRO A 200 -2.27 -3.08 6.76
N ILE A 201 -2.84 -2.59 5.66
CA ILE A 201 -3.47 -3.44 4.63
C ILE A 201 -2.58 -3.41 3.39
N GLY A 202 -2.20 -4.60 2.93
CA GLY A 202 -1.52 -4.78 1.64
C GLY A 202 -0.05 -5.15 1.67
N PRO A 203 0.86 -4.60 2.53
CA PRO A 203 2.29 -4.90 2.43
C PRO A 203 2.64 -6.27 3.01
N LYS A 204 2.03 -7.31 2.43
CA LYS A 204 2.33 -8.73 2.63
C LYS A 204 3.31 -9.19 1.54
N PRO A 205 4.23 -10.12 1.81
CA PRO A 205 5.14 -10.66 0.79
C PRO A 205 4.41 -11.13 -0.47
N GLN A 206 3.30 -11.87 -0.33
CA GLN A 206 2.48 -12.35 -1.45
C GLN A 206 1.94 -11.23 -2.36
N ASN A 207 1.69 -10.03 -1.81
CA ASN A 207 1.17 -8.88 -2.55
C ASN A 207 2.29 -8.01 -3.14
N LEU A 208 3.48 -8.05 -2.54
CA LEU A 208 4.67 -7.30 -2.93
C LEU A 208 5.55 -8.04 -3.93
N PHE A 209 5.42 -9.38 -4.04
CA PHE A 209 6.23 -10.20 -4.93
C PHE A 209 5.80 -10.00 -6.38
N LYS A 210 6.22 -8.86 -6.94
CA LYS A 210 6.01 -8.47 -8.34
C LYS A 210 7.16 -7.59 -8.83
N ASN A 211 7.32 -7.52 -10.13
CA ASN A 211 8.21 -6.55 -10.75
C ASN A 211 7.59 -5.15 -10.71
N PHE A 212 8.44 -4.16 -10.44
CA PHE A 212 8.08 -2.74 -10.43
C PHE A 212 9.11 -1.95 -11.24
N SER A 213 8.64 -0.91 -11.96
CA SER A 213 9.50 -0.04 -12.75
C SER A 213 10.06 1.08 -11.86
N TYR A 214 11.28 0.87 -11.38
CA TYR A 214 12.05 1.89 -10.68
C TYR A 214 12.82 2.76 -11.67
N VAL A 215 13.30 3.92 -11.26
CA VAL A 215 14.19 4.78 -12.07
C VAL A 215 15.45 4.00 -12.53
N THR A 216 15.92 3.06 -11.71
CA THR A 216 17.09 2.20 -12.00
C THR A 216 16.77 0.98 -12.89
N GLY A 217 15.53 0.84 -13.35
CA GLY A 217 15.08 -0.30 -14.16
C GLY A 217 14.02 -1.18 -13.48
N ILE A 218 13.57 -2.21 -14.20
CA ILE A 218 12.55 -3.14 -13.70
C ILE A 218 13.21 -4.14 -12.74
N GLN A 219 12.67 -4.26 -11.53
CA GLN A 219 13.18 -5.17 -10.50
C GLN A 219 12.02 -5.70 -9.63
N ASN A 220 12.14 -6.93 -9.11
CA ASN A 220 11.22 -7.44 -8.09
C ASN A 220 11.27 -6.55 -6.83
N GLN A 221 10.11 -6.19 -6.29
CA GLN A 221 10.01 -5.25 -5.16
C GLN A 221 10.67 -5.78 -3.88
N LEU A 222 10.53 -7.07 -3.56
CA LEU A 222 11.16 -7.64 -2.37
C LEU A 222 12.68 -7.66 -2.50
N GLU A 223 13.21 -7.95 -3.71
CA GLU A 223 14.64 -7.82 -4.00
C GLU A 223 15.11 -6.36 -3.90
N LYS A 224 14.34 -5.40 -4.41
CA LYS A 224 14.64 -3.98 -4.26
C LYS A 224 14.69 -3.56 -2.80
N TRP A 225 13.69 -3.95 -2.00
CA TRP A 225 13.66 -3.64 -0.57
C TRP A 225 14.85 -4.25 0.19
N LYS A 226 15.24 -5.48 -0.17
CA LYS A 226 16.43 -6.14 0.39
C LYS A 226 17.71 -5.39 0.00
N ALA A 227 17.87 -5.04 -1.28
CA ALA A 227 19.03 -4.29 -1.76
C ALA A 227 19.16 -2.90 -1.13
N GLU A 228 18.04 -2.21 -0.86
CA GLU A 228 18.01 -0.93 -0.17
C GLU A 228 18.17 -1.01 1.37
N GLY A 229 18.24 -2.24 1.90
CA GLY A 229 18.35 -2.49 3.34
C GLY A 229 17.04 -2.36 4.10
N TYR A 230 15.89 -2.44 3.42
CA TYR A 230 14.55 -2.34 4.02
C TYR A 230 13.93 -3.68 4.36
N LEU A 231 14.43 -4.77 3.79
CA LEU A 231 13.99 -6.13 4.10
C LEU A 231 15.21 -7.00 4.43
N TYR A 232 15.16 -7.70 5.54
CA TYR A 232 16.26 -8.58 5.95
C TYR A 232 16.42 -9.77 4.99
N SER A 233 15.36 -10.53 4.80
CA SER A 233 15.31 -11.66 3.86
C SER A 233 13.86 -12.07 3.60
N TYR A 234 13.66 -12.90 2.58
CA TYR A 234 12.40 -13.57 2.28
C TYR A 234 12.67 -14.88 1.51
N PRO A 235 11.74 -15.86 1.52
CA PRO A 235 11.91 -17.11 0.77
C PRO A 235 11.86 -16.90 -0.75
N GLN A 236 12.70 -17.62 -1.49
CA GLN A 236 12.69 -17.55 -2.96
C GLN A 236 11.44 -18.16 -3.61
N ASN A 237 10.71 -19.00 -2.87
CA ASN A 237 9.48 -19.66 -3.30
C ASN A 237 8.23 -18.99 -2.74
N THR A 238 8.27 -17.67 -2.48
CA THR A 238 7.11 -16.89 -2.05
C THR A 238 5.93 -17.08 -3.01
N VAL A 239 4.79 -17.48 -2.46
CA VAL A 239 3.54 -17.65 -3.21
C VAL A 239 2.88 -16.27 -3.36
N ALA A 240 2.77 -15.80 -4.61
CA ALA A 240 2.22 -14.49 -4.92
C ALA A 240 0.72 -14.52 -5.20
N THR A 241 0.02 -13.46 -4.80
CA THR A 241 -1.27 -13.12 -5.39
C THR A 241 -1.06 -12.65 -6.84
N VAL A 242 -2.14 -12.59 -7.62
CA VAL A 242 -2.07 -12.12 -9.02
C VAL A 242 -2.76 -10.76 -9.15
N ASN A 243 -2.49 -10.04 -10.24
CA ASN A 243 -3.34 -8.91 -10.62
C ASN A 243 -4.71 -9.44 -11.07
N TRP A 244 -5.76 -9.07 -10.37
CA TRP A 244 -7.12 -9.52 -10.65
C TRP A 244 -7.62 -9.12 -12.05
N GLU A 245 -7.06 -8.06 -12.64
CA GLU A 245 -7.37 -7.58 -13.99
C GLU A 245 -6.68 -8.40 -15.09
N ASN A 246 -5.64 -9.14 -14.76
CA ASN A 246 -4.87 -9.89 -15.74
C ASN A 246 -5.59 -11.18 -16.17
N GLU A 247 -6.27 -11.13 -17.31
CA GLU A 247 -7.04 -12.25 -17.86
C GLU A 247 -6.21 -13.46 -18.29
N SER A 248 -4.88 -13.34 -18.36
CA SER A 248 -4.01 -14.50 -18.58
C SER A 248 -3.91 -15.42 -17.35
N GLN A 249 -4.31 -14.93 -16.19
CA GLN A 249 -4.36 -15.70 -14.95
C GLN A 249 -5.71 -16.42 -14.81
N SER A 250 -5.72 -17.55 -14.09
CA SER A 250 -6.96 -18.28 -13.87
C SER A 250 -7.99 -17.43 -13.12
N LEU A 251 -9.25 -17.63 -13.46
CA LEU A 251 -10.37 -16.91 -12.85
C LEU A 251 -10.39 -17.09 -11.32
N ASP A 252 -10.06 -18.28 -10.82
CA ASP A 252 -9.97 -18.58 -9.39
C ASP A 252 -8.87 -17.75 -8.70
N LEU A 253 -7.65 -17.71 -9.26
CA LEU A 253 -6.58 -16.90 -8.69
C LEU A 253 -6.91 -15.40 -8.69
N ARG A 254 -7.56 -14.91 -9.75
CA ARG A 254 -8.00 -13.52 -9.86
C ARG A 254 -9.04 -13.18 -8.80
N ALA A 255 -10.08 -14.00 -8.66
CA ALA A 255 -11.13 -13.80 -7.67
C ALA A 255 -10.58 -13.84 -6.23
N ARG A 256 -9.78 -14.84 -5.89
CA ARG A 256 -9.16 -14.98 -4.57
C ARG A 256 -8.19 -13.84 -4.24
N SER A 257 -7.42 -13.37 -5.23
CA SER A 257 -6.53 -12.20 -5.06
C SER A 257 -7.31 -10.90 -4.85
N TYR A 258 -8.44 -10.75 -5.54
CA TYR A 258 -9.37 -9.64 -5.33
C TYR A 258 -9.97 -9.65 -3.93
N LEU A 259 -10.42 -10.82 -3.46
CA LEU A 259 -11.01 -11.00 -2.13
C LEU A 259 -9.98 -10.78 -1.02
N ASP A 260 -8.73 -11.21 -1.19
CA ASP A 260 -7.66 -10.95 -0.20
C ASP A 260 -7.46 -9.46 0.05
N ILE A 261 -7.30 -8.68 -1.00
CA ILE A 261 -6.97 -7.26 -0.83
C ILE A 261 -8.17 -6.40 -0.44
N ASN A 262 -9.40 -6.76 -0.87
CA ASN A 262 -10.58 -5.94 -0.65
C ASN A 262 -11.40 -6.36 0.58
N CYS A 263 -11.28 -7.61 1.04
CA CYS A 263 -12.19 -8.18 2.04
C CYS A 263 -11.48 -8.83 3.23
N ALA A 264 -10.32 -9.48 3.01
CA ALA A 264 -9.67 -10.30 4.04
C ALA A 264 -9.21 -9.50 5.26
N HIS A 265 -8.93 -8.19 5.12
CA HIS A 265 -8.52 -7.37 6.25
C HIS A 265 -9.58 -7.26 7.36
N CYS A 266 -10.87 -7.46 7.02
CA CYS A 266 -11.97 -7.58 7.99
C CYS A 266 -12.35 -9.04 8.21
N HIS A 267 -12.45 -9.84 7.12
CA HIS A 267 -12.91 -11.23 7.14
C HIS A 267 -11.72 -12.20 7.24
N THR A 268 -11.07 -12.21 8.39
CA THR A 268 -9.99 -13.12 8.78
C THR A 268 -9.99 -13.24 10.30
N PRO A 269 -9.50 -14.34 10.90
CA PRO A 269 -9.42 -14.48 12.36
C PRO A 269 -8.74 -13.25 13.01
N GLY A 270 -9.39 -12.72 14.05
CA GLY A 270 -8.97 -11.50 14.76
C GLY A 270 -9.30 -10.18 14.04
N GLY A 271 -9.84 -10.21 12.83
CA GLY A 271 -10.33 -9.05 12.11
C GLY A 271 -11.65 -8.50 12.67
N SER A 272 -12.09 -7.35 12.19
CA SER A 272 -13.33 -6.71 12.70
C SER A 272 -14.63 -7.47 12.41
N CYS A 273 -14.58 -8.46 11.51
CA CYS A 273 -15.70 -9.34 11.14
C CYS A 273 -15.34 -10.82 11.33
N ASP A 274 -14.55 -11.16 12.34
CA ASP A 274 -14.13 -12.54 12.64
C ASP A 274 -15.26 -13.44 13.18
N ASN A 275 -16.38 -12.83 13.59
CA ASN A 275 -17.61 -13.55 13.93
C ASN A 275 -18.36 -14.10 12.72
N MET A 276 -18.00 -13.70 11.49
CA MET A 276 -18.59 -14.23 10.27
C MET A 276 -17.89 -15.54 9.86
N PRO A 277 -18.61 -16.51 9.26
CA PRO A 277 -18.04 -17.79 8.84
C PRO A 277 -17.19 -17.65 7.56
N LEU A 278 -16.27 -16.66 7.53
CA LEU A 278 -15.45 -16.32 6.39
C LEU A 278 -13.99 -16.13 6.80
N ASN A 279 -13.08 -16.66 6.00
CA ASN A 279 -11.67 -16.31 6.05
C ASN A 279 -11.16 -16.06 4.62
N LEU A 280 -11.19 -14.81 4.20
CA LEU A 280 -10.92 -14.41 2.83
C LEU A 280 -9.43 -14.14 2.55
N ALA A 281 -8.53 -14.45 3.50
CA ALA A 281 -7.10 -14.42 3.26
C ALA A 281 -6.71 -15.41 2.14
N PHE A 282 -5.89 -14.98 1.18
CA PHE A 282 -5.54 -15.74 -0.02
C PHE A 282 -5.10 -17.18 0.29
N ILE A 283 -4.25 -17.36 1.31
CA ILE A 283 -3.77 -18.68 1.74
C ILE A 283 -4.88 -19.59 2.31
N ALA A 284 -5.93 -19.00 2.89
CA ALA A 284 -7.04 -19.73 3.51
C ALA A 284 -8.13 -20.09 2.49
N THR A 285 -8.21 -19.38 1.38
CA THR A 285 -9.28 -19.51 0.37
C THR A 285 -9.11 -20.71 -0.57
N THR A 286 -8.12 -21.57 -0.34
CA THR A 286 -8.06 -22.93 -0.94
C THR A 286 -9.15 -23.85 -0.39
N ASN A 287 -9.69 -23.55 0.80
CA ASN A 287 -10.86 -24.22 1.35
C ASN A 287 -12.13 -23.44 0.95
N PRO A 288 -13.06 -24.03 0.17
CA PRO A 288 -14.27 -23.36 -0.29
C PRO A 288 -15.16 -22.85 0.85
N VAL A 289 -15.19 -23.53 1.99
CA VAL A 289 -15.97 -23.10 3.17
C VAL A 289 -15.49 -21.74 3.69
N ASN A 290 -14.18 -21.49 3.67
CA ASN A 290 -13.62 -20.19 4.06
C ASN A 290 -14.05 -19.05 3.13
N LEU A 291 -14.38 -19.36 1.88
CA LEU A 291 -14.95 -18.42 0.92
C LEU A 291 -16.45 -18.18 1.14
N GLY A 292 -17.12 -19.03 1.95
CA GLY A 292 -18.57 -18.99 2.12
C GLY A 292 -19.32 -19.78 1.04
N VAL A 293 -18.66 -20.68 0.30
CA VAL A 293 -19.29 -21.53 -0.71
C VAL A 293 -20.23 -22.53 -0.02
N CYS A 294 -21.50 -22.48 -0.40
CA CYS A 294 -22.59 -23.28 0.20
C CYS A 294 -22.74 -23.09 1.73
N VAL A 295 -22.33 -21.91 2.22
CA VAL A 295 -22.51 -21.52 3.63
C VAL A 295 -23.69 -20.56 3.72
N GLU A 296 -24.66 -20.87 4.59
CA GLU A 296 -25.81 -20.01 4.85
C GLU A 296 -25.37 -18.69 5.52
N PRO A 297 -26.00 -17.54 5.16
CA PRO A 297 -25.74 -16.28 5.82
C PRO A 297 -26.16 -16.30 7.29
N HIS A 298 -25.39 -15.64 8.15
CA HIS A 298 -25.71 -15.52 9.57
C HIS A 298 -26.93 -14.60 9.82
N ASP A 299 -27.09 -13.58 9.00
CA ASP A 299 -28.18 -12.61 9.07
C ASP A 299 -29.01 -12.65 7.79
N PHE A 300 -30.33 -12.65 7.93
CA PHE A 300 -31.25 -12.51 6.82
C PHE A 300 -31.13 -11.09 6.23
N VAL A 301 -30.73 -11.03 4.96
CA VAL A 301 -30.77 -9.81 4.17
C VAL A 301 -32.07 -9.79 3.39
N SER A 302 -32.61 -8.61 3.09
CA SER A 302 -33.83 -8.40 2.32
C SER A 302 -33.67 -8.86 0.86
N GLY A 303 -33.53 -10.16 0.62
CA GLY A 303 -33.34 -10.73 -0.71
C GLY A 303 -33.51 -12.24 -0.70
N ASN A 304 -33.47 -12.85 -1.87
CA ASN A 304 -33.65 -14.29 -2.04
C ASN A 304 -32.32 -15.08 -1.92
N GLN A 305 -31.25 -14.47 -1.42
CA GLN A 305 -29.94 -15.10 -1.34
C GLN A 305 -29.93 -16.21 -0.29
N THR A 306 -29.64 -17.43 -0.73
CA THR A 306 -29.66 -18.63 0.11
C THR A 306 -28.31 -18.93 0.76
N TYR A 307 -27.22 -18.56 0.08
CA TYR A 307 -25.85 -18.80 0.54
C TYR A 307 -25.01 -17.53 0.45
N ILE A 308 -23.93 -17.48 1.19
CA ILE A 308 -22.92 -16.41 1.03
C ILE A 308 -22.36 -16.47 -0.39
N ILE A 309 -22.00 -17.67 -0.88
CA ILE A 309 -21.74 -18.00 -2.27
C ILE A 309 -22.57 -19.22 -2.63
N ALA A 310 -23.57 -19.06 -3.48
CA ALA A 310 -24.31 -20.15 -4.12
C ALA A 310 -23.54 -20.56 -5.38
N ALA A 311 -22.80 -21.67 -5.32
CA ALA A 311 -22.00 -22.14 -6.44
C ALA A 311 -22.89 -22.34 -7.70
N GLN A 312 -22.43 -21.88 -8.86
CA GLN A 312 -23.14 -21.81 -10.16
C GLN A 312 -24.32 -20.81 -10.22
N ASP A 313 -24.56 -20.05 -9.13
CA ASP A 313 -25.65 -19.07 -9.12
C ASP A 313 -25.23 -17.78 -8.40
N SER A 314 -24.65 -16.87 -9.16
CA SER A 314 -24.22 -15.57 -8.63
C SER A 314 -25.39 -14.67 -8.21
N TRP A 315 -26.59 -14.92 -8.76
CA TRP A 315 -27.81 -14.19 -8.40
C TRP A 315 -28.32 -14.54 -7.01
N MET A 316 -28.25 -15.83 -6.66
CA MET A 316 -28.61 -16.33 -5.33
C MET A 316 -27.50 -16.20 -4.30
N SER A 317 -26.37 -15.60 -4.67
CA SER A 317 -25.23 -15.37 -3.80
C SER A 317 -25.28 -14.01 -3.09
N LEU A 318 -25.13 -14.03 -1.75
CA LEU A 318 -25.14 -12.82 -0.93
C LEU A 318 -23.93 -11.91 -1.17
N MET A 319 -22.74 -12.50 -1.41
CA MET A 319 -21.50 -11.74 -1.57
C MET A 319 -21.58 -10.70 -2.72
N PRO A 320 -21.86 -11.05 -3.99
CA PRO A 320 -21.98 -10.09 -5.07
C PRO A 320 -23.15 -9.12 -4.88
N PHE A 321 -24.24 -9.54 -4.23
CA PHE A 321 -25.34 -8.64 -3.86
C PHE A 321 -24.86 -7.51 -2.96
N LYS A 322 -24.18 -7.82 -1.85
CA LYS A 322 -23.63 -6.83 -0.93
C LYS A 322 -22.54 -5.96 -1.57
N MET A 323 -21.69 -6.53 -2.43
CA MET A 323 -20.67 -5.79 -3.17
C MET A 323 -21.27 -4.76 -4.12
N GLN A 324 -22.39 -5.07 -4.75
CA GLN A 324 -23.09 -4.20 -5.71
C GLN A 324 -23.94 -3.13 -5.02
N SER A 325 -24.44 -3.39 -3.79
CA SER A 325 -25.26 -2.43 -3.05
C SER A 325 -24.47 -1.18 -2.70
N THR A 326 -25.13 -0.01 -2.74
CA THR A 326 -24.64 1.27 -2.21
C THR A 326 -25.46 1.73 -0.99
N GLN A 327 -26.43 0.93 -0.56
CA GLN A 327 -27.19 1.19 0.65
C GLN A 327 -26.36 0.83 1.87
N ARG A 328 -26.16 1.77 2.79
CA ARG A 328 -25.26 1.61 3.95
C ARG A 328 -25.59 0.40 4.84
N SER A 329 -26.87 0.01 4.94
CA SER A 329 -27.32 -1.16 5.70
C SER A 329 -26.98 -2.50 5.04
N GLU A 330 -26.68 -2.51 3.75
CA GLU A 330 -26.49 -3.74 2.97
C GLU A 330 -25.11 -3.86 2.36
N MET A 331 -24.47 -2.72 2.04
CA MET A 331 -23.22 -2.70 1.25
C MET A 331 -22.04 -3.33 2.00
N MET A 332 -21.15 -4.00 1.26
CA MET A 332 -19.83 -4.43 1.72
C MET A 332 -18.75 -3.92 0.75
N PRO A 333 -17.67 -3.32 1.30
CA PRO A 333 -17.52 -2.89 2.70
C PRO A 333 -18.52 -1.79 3.09
N PRO A 334 -18.89 -1.68 4.39
CA PRO A 334 -19.89 -0.71 4.86
C PRO A 334 -19.36 0.72 4.92
N ILE A 335 -18.05 0.89 4.79
CA ILE A 335 -17.31 2.17 4.79
C ILE A 335 -16.21 2.16 3.73
N GLY A 336 -15.65 3.35 3.43
CA GLY A 336 -14.50 3.48 2.53
C GLY A 336 -14.85 3.50 1.04
N ARG A 337 -16.14 3.50 0.69
CA ARG A 337 -16.61 3.69 -0.68
C ARG A 337 -17.98 4.39 -0.71
N ALA A 338 -18.22 5.16 -1.75
CA ALA A 338 -19.51 5.77 -2.08
C ALA A 338 -20.18 5.08 -3.29
N THR A 339 -19.42 4.35 -4.10
CA THR A 339 -19.93 3.63 -5.27
C THR A 339 -19.52 2.16 -5.27
N ALA A 340 -20.17 1.34 -6.09
CA ALA A 340 -19.82 -0.07 -6.28
C ALA A 340 -18.64 -0.20 -7.26
N HIS A 341 -17.79 -1.19 -7.02
CA HIS A 341 -16.74 -1.62 -7.96
C HIS A 341 -17.34 -2.59 -8.97
N LEU A 342 -17.88 -2.08 -10.07
CA LEU A 342 -18.65 -2.90 -11.00
C LEU A 342 -17.81 -4.01 -11.65
N GLU A 343 -16.56 -3.74 -11.97
CA GLU A 343 -15.61 -4.70 -12.54
C GLU A 343 -15.28 -5.82 -11.55
N GLY A 344 -15.09 -5.49 -10.28
CA GLY A 344 -14.90 -6.47 -9.20
C GLY A 344 -16.14 -7.32 -8.96
N VAL A 345 -17.33 -6.71 -9.01
CA VAL A 345 -18.62 -7.44 -8.94
C VAL A 345 -18.76 -8.40 -10.12
N ALA A 346 -18.44 -7.96 -11.34
CA ALA A 346 -18.48 -8.81 -12.53
C ALA A 346 -17.51 -9.99 -12.43
N LEU A 347 -16.27 -9.74 -11.96
CA LEU A 347 -15.28 -10.81 -11.73
C LEU A 347 -15.84 -11.88 -10.77
N ILE A 348 -16.37 -11.47 -9.61
CA ILE A 348 -16.88 -12.41 -8.60
C ILE A 348 -18.10 -13.16 -9.12
N LYS A 349 -19.04 -12.51 -9.82
CA LYS A 349 -20.18 -13.19 -10.44
C LYS A 349 -19.73 -14.24 -11.45
N THR A 350 -18.85 -13.86 -12.39
CA THR A 350 -18.33 -14.81 -13.40
C THR A 350 -17.63 -16.00 -12.74
N TRP A 351 -16.85 -15.75 -11.68
CA TRP A 351 -16.17 -16.83 -10.94
C TRP A 351 -17.14 -17.78 -10.24
N ILE A 352 -18.20 -17.25 -9.61
CA ILE A 352 -19.24 -18.06 -8.96
C ILE A 352 -20.00 -18.93 -10.00
N ASP A 353 -20.38 -18.32 -11.12
CA ASP A 353 -21.14 -19.01 -12.17
C ASP A 353 -20.30 -20.10 -12.87
N ALA A 354 -18.98 -20.02 -12.81
CA ALA A 354 -18.04 -20.99 -13.35
C ALA A 354 -17.67 -22.14 -12.37
N MET A 355 -18.21 -22.18 -11.16
CA MET A 355 -17.93 -23.26 -10.21
C MET A 355 -18.51 -24.59 -10.67
N GLU A 356 -17.80 -25.70 -10.42
CA GLU A 356 -18.20 -27.01 -10.98
C GLU A 356 -19.35 -27.68 -10.26
N ASN A 357 -19.47 -27.50 -8.93
CA ASN A 357 -20.45 -28.22 -8.11
C ASN A 357 -21.48 -27.24 -7.52
N PRO A 358 -22.77 -27.37 -7.85
CA PRO A 358 -23.82 -26.57 -7.25
C PRO A 358 -23.94 -26.85 -5.75
N CYS A 359 -24.49 -25.89 -5.02
CA CYS A 359 -24.86 -26.12 -3.62
C CYS A 359 -26.05 -27.06 -3.52
N PRO A 360 -26.16 -27.86 -2.42
CA PRO A 360 -27.25 -28.79 -2.20
C PRO A 360 -28.64 -28.13 -2.07
#